data_461c807ff0740662bae64991d2477a4f
#
_entry.id   461c807ff0740662bae64991d2477a4f
#
_cell.length_a   1.000
_cell.length_b   1.000
_cell.length_c   1.000
_cell.angle_alpha   90.00
_cell.angle_beta   90.00
_cell.angle_gamma   90.00
#
_symmetry.space_group_name_H-M   'P 1'
#
loop_
_entity.id
_entity.type
_entity.pdbx_description
1 polymer ?
#
loop_
_entity_poly.entity_id
_entity_poly.type
_entity_poly.pdbx_seq_one_letter_code
_entity_poly.pdbx_strand_id
1 'polypeptide(L)'
;MIFPLQAIKLILIFNCFNDSLTCYFYFRVRFYENSIMGKEKIHINIVVIGHVDSGKSTTTGHLIYKCGGIDKRTIEKFEKEAQEMGKGSFKYAWVLDKLKAERERGITIDIALWKFETSKYYVTIIDAPGHRDFIKNMITGTSQADCAVLIVAAGTGEFEAGISKNGQTREHALLAFTLGVKQLIVGVNKMDSTEPPYSETRFEEIKKEVSSYIKKIGYNPVAVAFVPISGWHGDNMLEVSAKMPWFKGWTVERKEGKVEGKCLIEALDAILPPTRPTDKALRLPLQDVYKIGGIGTVPVGRVETGVLKPGMVVTFAPAGLTTEVKSVEMHHEALQEAVPGDNVGFNVKNVSVKELRRGYVAGDSKNNPPKGAADFTAQVIVLNHPGQISNGYTPVLDCHTAHIACKFADIKEKCDRRNGKTTEENPKAIKSGDAAIVMLVPSKPMCVEAFQEFPPLGRFAVRDMRQTVAVGVIKAVTFKDATGKVTKAAEKAQKKK
;
A
#
# COMPACT_ATOMS: atom_id res chain seq x y z
N MET A 1 -5.20 23.15 -29.95
CA MET A 1 -3.80 22.67 -29.92
C MET A 1 -2.92 23.79 -30.45
N ILE A 2 -2.34 24.56 -29.56
CA ILE A 2 -1.45 25.68 -29.94
C ILE A 2 -0.06 25.25 -29.45
N PHE A 3 0.77 24.75 -30.34
CA PHE A 3 2.19 24.55 -30.08
C PHE A 3 2.89 25.93 -30.08
N PRO A 4 3.79 26.19 -29.14
CA PRO A 4 4.47 27.48 -29.13
C PRO A 4 5.38 27.64 -30.33
N LEU A 5 5.16 28.70 -31.10
CA LEU A 5 5.88 29.09 -32.33
C LEU A 5 7.41 29.22 -32.17
N GLN A 6 7.94 29.23 -30.93
CA GLN A 6 9.40 29.33 -30.68
C GLN A 6 10.18 28.05 -30.95
N ALA A 7 9.56 26.87 -30.84
CA ALA A 7 10.24 25.60 -31.11
C ALA A 7 10.45 25.37 -32.62
N ILE A 8 9.58 25.90 -33.48
CA ILE A 8 9.66 25.74 -34.92
C ILE A 8 10.73 26.64 -35.53
N LYS A 9 11.05 27.78 -34.93
CA LYS A 9 12.10 28.69 -35.43
C LYS A 9 13.53 28.16 -35.20
N LEU A 10 13.76 27.35 -34.22
CA LEU A 10 15.08 26.76 -33.95
C LEU A 10 15.43 25.63 -34.93
N ILE A 11 14.44 24.93 -35.46
CA ILE A 11 14.61 23.81 -36.41
C ILE A 11 14.97 24.32 -37.83
N LEU A 12 14.51 25.48 -38.22
CA LEU A 12 14.75 26.08 -39.55
C LEU A 12 16.10 26.75 -39.71
N ILE A 13 16.80 27.12 -38.65
CA ILE A 13 18.11 27.81 -38.72
C ILE A 13 19.27 26.81 -38.88
N PHE A 14 19.10 25.53 -38.58
CA PHE A 14 20.17 24.51 -38.62
C PHE A 14 20.19 23.62 -39.89
N ASN A 15 19.31 23.83 -40.83
CA ASN A 15 19.23 23.03 -42.09
C ASN A 15 20.29 23.39 -43.14
N CYS A 16 21.28 24.20 -42.80
CA CYS A 16 22.31 24.62 -43.76
C CYS A 16 23.76 24.13 -43.49
N PHE A 17 24.02 23.29 -42.50
CA PHE A 17 25.37 22.85 -42.23
C PHE A 17 25.47 21.37 -41.80
N ASN A 18 26.08 20.58 -42.69
CA ASN A 18 26.71 19.28 -42.50
C ASN A 18 25.88 18.09 -42.00
N ASP A 19 25.73 17.05 -42.84
CA ASP A 19 25.04 15.77 -42.65
C ASP A 19 25.39 14.98 -41.37
N SER A 20 26.60 15.14 -40.84
CA SER A 20 27.02 14.45 -39.60
C SER A 20 26.45 15.05 -38.32
N LEU A 21 26.19 16.35 -38.30
CA LEU A 21 25.57 17.03 -37.14
C LEU A 21 24.07 16.79 -37.04
N THR A 22 23.40 16.62 -38.20
CA THR A 22 21.96 16.30 -38.25
C THR A 22 21.68 14.90 -37.71
N CYS A 23 22.56 13.95 -37.97
CA CYS A 23 22.43 12.59 -37.46
C CYS A 23 22.65 12.51 -35.91
N TYR A 24 23.60 13.30 -35.40
CA TYR A 24 23.85 13.38 -33.94
C TYR A 24 22.76 14.11 -33.19
N PHE A 25 22.15 15.13 -33.80
CA PHE A 25 21.04 15.87 -33.23
C PHE A 25 19.73 15.08 -33.26
N TYR A 26 19.49 14.31 -34.33
CA TYR A 26 18.35 13.40 -34.43
C TYR A 26 18.41 12.27 -33.43
N PHE A 27 19.62 11.72 -33.18
CA PHE A 27 19.85 10.71 -32.14
C PHE A 27 19.67 11.29 -30.72
N ARG A 28 20.06 12.53 -30.47
CA ARG A 28 19.94 13.20 -29.19
C ARG A 28 18.50 13.65 -28.89
N VAL A 29 17.78 14.11 -29.89
CA VAL A 29 16.34 14.45 -29.79
C VAL A 29 15.52 13.18 -29.58
N ARG A 30 15.84 12.09 -30.26
CA ARG A 30 15.16 10.80 -30.06
C ARG A 30 15.44 10.19 -28.68
N PHE A 31 16.63 10.38 -28.12
CA PHE A 31 16.95 10.03 -26.75
C PHE A 31 16.24 10.92 -25.71
N TYR A 32 16.04 12.19 -26.03
CA TYR A 32 15.32 13.13 -25.18
C TYR A 32 13.79 12.90 -25.23
N GLU A 33 13.24 12.60 -26.39
CA GLU A 33 11.84 12.21 -26.54
C GLU A 33 11.54 10.88 -25.83
N ASN A 34 12.41 9.89 -25.94
CA ASN A 34 12.26 8.61 -25.21
C ASN A 34 12.42 8.79 -23.69
N SER A 35 13.21 9.75 -23.20
CA SER A 35 13.33 10.05 -21.77
C SER A 35 12.18 10.92 -21.24
N ILE A 36 11.50 11.69 -22.12
CA ILE A 36 10.32 12.48 -21.75
C ILE A 36 9.06 11.60 -21.80
N MET A 37 8.95 10.65 -22.73
CA MET A 37 7.82 9.71 -22.80
C MET A 37 7.78 8.73 -21.62
N GLY A 38 8.91 8.44 -20.97
CA GLY A 38 8.94 7.63 -19.74
C GLY A 38 8.37 8.31 -18.50
N LYS A 39 8.07 9.62 -18.53
CA LYS A 39 7.54 10.40 -17.40
C LYS A 39 6.01 10.53 -17.36
N GLU A 40 5.29 10.04 -18.36
CA GLU A 40 3.83 10.21 -18.44
C GLU A 40 2.99 9.07 -17.85
N LYS A 41 3.61 7.93 -17.50
CA LYS A 41 2.85 6.83 -16.88
C LYS A 41 2.46 7.20 -15.45
N ILE A 42 1.18 7.00 -15.15
CA ILE A 42 0.66 7.21 -13.79
C ILE A 42 1.26 6.14 -12.86
N HIS A 43 1.80 6.58 -11.73
CA HIS A 43 2.31 5.70 -10.69
C HIS A 43 1.16 5.12 -9.86
N ILE A 44 1.14 3.81 -9.63
CA ILE A 44 0.18 3.11 -8.76
C ILE A 44 0.91 2.19 -7.79
N ASN A 45 0.33 2.04 -6.60
CA ASN A 45 0.84 1.15 -5.56
C ASN A 45 -0.11 -0.04 -5.42
N ILE A 46 0.44 -1.25 -5.52
CA ILE A 46 -0.32 -2.50 -5.44
C ILE A 46 0.21 -3.32 -4.29
N VAL A 47 -0.65 -3.71 -3.35
CA VAL A 47 -0.29 -4.63 -2.28
C VAL A 47 -0.72 -6.05 -2.63
N VAL A 48 0.19 -7.01 -2.43
CA VAL A 48 -0.12 -8.44 -2.57
C VAL A 48 -0.38 -9.03 -1.19
N ILE A 49 -1.59 -9.53 -1.01
CA ILE A 49 -2.10 -10.06 0.27
C ILE A 49 -2.64 -11.48 0.10
N GLY A 50 -2.81 -12.20 1.19
CA GLY A 50 -3.35 -13.56 1.21
C GLY A 50 -2.74 -14.40 2.31
N HIS A 51 -3.19 -15.64 2.43
CA HIS A 51 -2.73 -16.58 3.45
C HIS A 51 -1.23 -16.87 3.35
N VAL A 52 -0.63 -17.35 4.44
CA VAL A 52 0.72 -17.92 4.41
C VAL A 52 0.75 -19.07 3.39
N ASP A 53 1.85 -19.24 2.70
CA ASP A 53 2.06 -20.28 1.66
C ASP A 53 1.10 -20.25 0.45
N SER A 54 0.26 -19.21 0.29
CA SER A 54 -0.57 -19.05 -0.91
C SER A 54 0.21 -18.72 -2.19
N GLY A 55 1.53 -18.50 -2.08
CA GLY A 55 2.42 -18.20 -3.20
C GLY A 55 2.49 -16.72 -3.58
N LYS A 56 2.22 -15.80 -2.63
CA LYS A 56 2.32 -14.34 -2.85
C LYS A 56 3.67 -13.92 -3.41
N SER A 57 4.72 -14.13 -2.63
CA SER A 57 6.09 -13.71 -2.99
C SER A 57 6.60 -14.42 -4.24
N THR A 58 6.21 -15.68 -4.47
CA THR A 58 6.53 -16.42 -5.70
C THR A 58 5.86 -15.76 -6.92
N THR A 59 4.56 -15.47 -6.84
CA THR A 59 3.80 -14.82 -7.92
C THR A 59 4.36 -13.42 -8.18
N THR A 60 4.61 -12.65 -7.13
CA THR A 60 5.16 -11.29 -7.22
C THR A 60 6.56 -11.28 -7.84
N GLY A 61 7.46 -12.13 -7.36
CA GLY A 61 8.82 -12.21 -7.87
C GLY A 61 8.89 -12.71 -9.32
N HIS A 62 8.01 -13.65 -9.70
CA HIS A 62 7.89 -14.11 -11.08
C HIS A 62 7.34 -13.00 -12.00
N LEU A 63 6.34 -12.26 -11.55
CA LEU A 63 5.80 -11.10 -12.27
C LEU A 63 6.88 -10.03 -12.51
N ILE A 64 7.62 -9.67 -11.47
CA ILE A 64 8.74 -8.72 -11.56
C ILE A 64 9.80 -9.17 -12.57
N TYR A 65 10.18 -10.44 -12.50
CA TYR A 65 11.15 -11.02 -13.43
C TYR A 65 10.66 -10.96 -14.88
N LYS A 66 9.44 -11.36 -15.14
CA LYS A 66 8.85 -11.36 -16.49
C LYS A 66 8.63 -9.95 -17.04
N CYS A 67 8.35 -8.97 -16.19
CA CYS A 67 8.24 -7.56 -16.58
C CYS A 67 9.58 -6.84 -16.71
N GLY A 68 10.72 -7.57 -16.64
CA GLY A 68 12.05 -7.00 -16.82
C GLY A 68 12.59 -6.20 -15.62
N GLY A 69 11.93 -6.27 -14.46
CA GLY A 69 12.37 -5.60 -13.23
C GLY A 69 13.62 -6.24 -12.59
N ILE A 70 14.00 -7.45 -13.02
CA ILE A 70 15.18 -8.19 -12.56
C ILE A 70 15.84 -8.90 -13.72
N ASP A 71 17.17 -8.91 -13.71
CA ASP A 71 17.95 -9.61 -14.71
C ASP A 71 18.01 -11.13 -14.46
N LYS A 72 18.22 -11.88 -15.54
CA LYS A 72 18.25 -13.35 -15.53
C LYS A 72 19.38 -13.90 -14.63
N ARG A 73 20.53 -13.22 -14.57
CA ARG A 73 21.69 -13.68 -13.79
C ARG A 73 21.39 -13.64 -12.30
N THR A 74 20.64 -12.64 -11.84
CA THR A 74 20.19 -12.54 -10.45
C THR A 74 19.24 -13.69 -10.08
N ILE A 75 18.32 -14.06 -10.97
CA ILE A 75 17.43 -15.21 -10.76
C ILE A 75 18.22 -16.53 -10.72
N GLU A 76 19.17 -16.73 -11.65
CA GLU A 76 20.04 -17.91 -11.68
C GLU A 76 20.90 -18.03 -10.40
N LYS A 77 21.37 -16.89 -9.86
CA LYS A 77 22.06 -16.85 -8.58
C LYS A 77 21.15 -17.30 -7.43
N PHE A 78 19.93 -16.77 -7.34
CA PHE A 78 18.97 -17.17 -6.32
C PHE A 78 18.56 -18.64 -6.46
N GLU A 79 18.47 -19.15 -7.70
CA GLU A 79 18.18 -20.56 -7.94
C GLU A 79 19.27 -21.49 -7.36
N LYS A 80 20.56 -21.16 -7.58
CA LYS A 80 21.68 -21.89 -7.00
C LYS A 80 21.68 -21.84 -5.46
N GLU A 81 21.58 -20.62 -4.91
CA GLU A 81 21.53 -20.45 -3.45
C GLU A 81 20.33 -21.20 -2.82
N ALA A 82 19.17 -21.20 -3.49
CA ALA A 82 17.98 -21.91 -3.03
C ALA A 82 18.17 -23.44 -3.10
N GLN A 83 18.81 -23.95 -4.15
CA GLN A 83 19.14 -25.38 -4.28
C GLN A 83 20.11 -25.84 -3.20
N GLU A 84 21.17 -25.05 -2.91
CA GLU A 84 22.14 -25.34 -1.85
C GLU A 84 21.47 -25.42 -0.46
N MET A 85 20.42 -24.65 -0.23
CA MET A 85 19.62 -24.68 1.02
C MET A 85 18.47 -25.70 1.00
N GLY A 86 18.33 -26.52 -0.04
CA GLY A 86 17.23 -27.48 -0.20
C GLY A 86 15.86 -26.82 -0.46
N LYS A 87 15.84 -25.58 -0.94
CA LYS A 87 14.64 -24.75 -1.16
C LYS A 87 14.48 -24.29 -2.61
N GLY A 88 14.75 -25.14 -3.59
CA GLY A 88 14.75 -24.80 -5.02
C GLY A 88 13.46 -24.14 -5.51
N SER A 89 12.32 -24.36 -4.85
CA SER A 89 11.04 -23.73 -5.18
C SER A 89 10.93 -22.25 -4.78
N PHE A 90 11.93 -21.67 -4.09
CA PHE A 90 11.86 -20.30 -3.58
C PHE A 90 12.60 -19.25 -4.42
N LYS A 91 13.16 -19.61 -5.58
CA LYS A 91 13.97 -18.70 -6.42
C LYS A 91 13.29 -17.37 -6.74
N TYR A 92 11.99 -17.37 -7.00
CA TYR A 92 11.24 -16.15 -7.25
C TYR A 92 10.89 -15.40 -5.96
N ALA A 93 10.56 -16.10 -4.89
CA ALA A 93 10.29 -15.47 -3.59
C ALA A 93 11.52 -14.73 -3.06
N TRP A 94 12.71 -15.26 -3.26
CA TRP A 94 13.98 -14.65 -2.81
C TRP A 94 14.33 -13.33 -3.48
N VAL A 95 13.67 -12.99 -4.57
CA VAL A 95 13.71 -11.65 -5.16
C VAL A 95 13.30 -10.59 -4.15
N LEU A 96 12.30 -10.90 -3.32
CA LEU A 96 11.68 -10.00 -2.36
C LEU A 96 12.19 -10.21 -0.93
N ASP A 97 12.66 -11.43 -0.61
CA ASP A 97 13.18 -11.78 0.71
C ASP A 97 14.55 -11.15 0.96
N LYS A 98 14.55 -9.98 1.61
CA LYS A 98 15.76 -9.19 1.90
C LYS A 98 16.49 -9.67 3.13
N LEU A 99 15.77 -10.25 4.09
CA LEU A 99 16.33 -10.70 5.36
C LEU A 99 16.78 -12.16 5.30
N LYS A 100 17.94 -12.47 5.89
CA LYS A 100 18.41 -13.84 6.00
C LYS A 100 17.38 -14.73 6.71
N ALA A 101 16.72 -14.21 7.74
CA ALA A 101 15.67 -14.91 8.47
C ALA A 101 14.43 -15.25 7.62
N GLU A 102 14.10 -14.45 6.60
CA GLU A 102 13.04 -14.74 5.63
C GLU A 102 13.40 -15.94 4.78
N ARG A 103 14.61 -15.96 4.23
CA ARG A 103 15.13 -17.06 3.39
C ARG A 103 15.26 -18.36 4.18
N GLU A 104 15.75 -18.29 5.43
CA GLU A 104 15.87 -19.45 6.30
C GLU A 104 14.51 -20.03 6.71
N ARG A 105 13.52 -19.19 6.99
CA ARG A 105 12.16 -19.62 7.39
C ARG A 105 11.25 -19.92 6.23
N GLY A 106 11.47 -19.30 5.06
CA GLY A 106 10.59 -19.35 3.90
C GLY A 106 9.30 -18.56 4.08
N ILE A 107 9.32 -17.51 4.92
CA ILE A 107 8.18 -16.63 5.17
C ILE A 107 8.62 -15.17 5.12
N THR A 108 7.81 -14.32 4.50
CA THR A 108 8.00 -12.87 4.50
C THR A 108 7.76 -12.30 5.89
N ILE A 109 8.69 -11.50 6.40
CA ILE A 109 8.63 -10.86 7.73
C ILE A 109 8.34 -9.37 7.58
N ASP A 110 9.06 -8.70 6.70
CA ASP A 110 8.90 -7.25 6.46
C ASP A 110 8.37 -6.97 5.07
N ILE A 111 7.98 -5.73 4.84
CA ILE A 111 7.44 -5.29 3.55
C ILE A 111 8.57 -5.19 2.54
N ALA A 112 8.41 -5.82 1.38
CA ALA A 112 9.28 -5.60 0.25
C ALA A 112 8.59 -4.70 -0.78
N LEU A 113 9.30 -3.68 -1.23
CA LEU A 113 8.88 -2.79 -2.31
C LEU A 113 9.73 -3.07 -3.53
N TRP A 114 9.08 -3.20 -4.67
CA TRP A 114 9.73 -3.33 -5.97
C TRP A 114 8.98 -2.55 -7.03
N LYS A 115 9.68 -2.16 -8.09
CA LYS A 115 9.07 -1.44 -9.21
C LYS A 115 9.10 -2.28 -10.49
N PHE A 116 8.06 -2.17 -11.28
CA PHE A 116 8.03 -2.62 -12.67
C PHE A 116 7.07 -1.74 -13.48
N GLU A 117 7.12 -1.88 -14.79
CA GLU A 117 6.24 -1.14 -15.68
C GLU A 117 5.26 -2.08 -16.37
N THR A 118 4.03 -1.62 -16.51
CA THR A 118 3.04 -2.21 -17.40
C THR A 118 2.91 -1.35 -18.67
N SER A 119 2.04 -1.74 -19.58
CA SER A 119 1.72 -0.93 -20.74
C SER A 119 1.18 0.47 -20.35
N LYS A 120 0.46 0.57 -19.22
CA LYS A 120 -0.28 1.74 -18.78
C LYS A 120 0.32 2.45 -17.57
N TYR A 121 0.90 1.72 -16.63
CA TYR A 121 1.29 2.22 -15.32
C TYR A 121 2.76 2.01 -14.97
N TYR A 122 3.28 2.91 -14.15
CA TYR A 122 4.42 2.69 -13.28
C TYR A 122 3.92 2.05 -11.99
N VAL A 123 4.32 0.81 -11.71
CA VAL A 123 3.80 0.02 -10.59
C VAL A 123 4.85 -0.11 -9.51
N THR A 124 4.51 0.31 -8.29
CA THR A 124 5.20 -0.14 -7.08
C THR A 124 4.40 -1.29 -6.48
N ILE A 125 4.99 -2.48 -6.50
CA ILE A 125 4.39 -3.64 -5.86
C ILE A 125 4.90 -3.76 -4.43
N ILE A 126 3.98 -4.01 -3.51
CA ILE A 126 4.20 -4.13 -2.08
C ILE A 126 3.92 -5.58 -1.70
N ASP A 127 4.97 -6.37 -1.51
CA ASP A 127 4.79 -7.74 -0.98
C ASP A 127 4.62 -7.68 0.53
N ALA A 128 3.47 -8.11 1.00
CA ALA A 128 3.07 -8.05 2.40
C ALA A 128 3.16 -9.43 3.07
N PRO A 129 3.62 -9.50 4.34
CA PRO A 129 3.66 -10.75 5.07
C PRO A 129 2.30 -11.43 5.15
N GLY A 130 2.26 -12.75 4.93
CA GLY A 130 1.04 -13.57 5.07
C GLY A 130 0.79 -14.08 6.47
N HIS A 131 1.83 -14.16 7.30
CA HIS A 131 1.76 -14.77 8.63
C HIS A 131 1.20 -13.79 9.67
N ARG A 132 0.27 -14.26 10.52
CA ARG A 132 -0.41 -13.45 11.55
C ARG A 132 0.53 -12.74 12.54
N ASP A 133 1.71 -13.26 12.79
CA ASP A 133 2.68 -12.63 13.69
C ASP A 133 3.24 -11.32 13.11
N PHE A 134 3.18 -11.15 11.78
CA PHE A 134 3.67 -9.98 11.06
C PHE A 134 2.54 -9.09 10.51
N ILE A 135 1.32 -9.24 11.03
CA ILE A 135 0.14 -8.50 10.59
C ILE A 135 0.34 -6.96 10.63
N LYS A 136 1.18 -6.45 11.55
CA LYS A 136 1.55 -5.03 11.61
C LYS A 136 2.19 -4.54 10.31
N ASN A 137 3.13 -5.32 9.78
CA ASN A 137 3.82 -4.99 8.54
C ASN A 137 2.85 -5.10 7.36
N MET A 138 1.97 -6.13 7.35
CA MET A 138 0.90 -6.23 6.37
C MET A 138 0.00 -4.99 6.37
N ILE A 139 -0.44 -4.51 7.54
CA ILE A 139 -1.26 -3.30 7.67
C ILE A 139 -0.51 -2.07 7.17
N THR A 140 0.77 -1.93 7.52
CA THR A 140 1.61 -0.82 7.03
C THR A 140 1.74 -0.82 5.51
N GLY A 141 1.93 -1.99 4.88
CA GLY A 141 1.97 -2.11 3.42
C GLY A 141 0.63 -1.79 2.77
N THR A 142 -0.44 -2.35 3.32
CA THR A 142 -1.80 -2.17 2.81
C THR A 142 -2.27 -0.72 2.89
N SER A 143 -1.89 0.02 3.94
CA SER A 143 -2.26 1.44 4.08
C SER A 143 -1.68 2.33 2.97
N GLN A 144 -0.66 1.86 2.27
CA GLN A 144 0.02 2.58 1.19
C GLN A 144 -0.47 2.17 -0.21
N ALA A 145 -1.43 1.26 -0.32
CA ALA A 145 -1.85 0.68 -1.59
C ALA A 145 -3.09 1.37 -2.19
N ASP A 146 -3.11 1.44 -3.51
CA ASP A 146 -4.26 1.90 -4.30
C ASP A 146 -5.16 0.74 -4.71
N CYS A 147 -4.56 -0.46 -4.89
CA CYS A 147 -5.24 -1.70 -5.21
C CYS A 147 -4.61 -2.86 -4.43
N ALA A 148 -5.40 -3.88 -4.11
CA ALA A 148 -4.91 -5.12 -3.54
C ALA A 148 -5.06 -6.28 -4.53
N VAL A 149 -4.04 -7.14 -4.56
CA VAL A 149 -4.09 -8.44 -5.23
C VAL A 149 -4.17 -9.51 -4.15
N LEU A 150 -5.32 -10.14 -4.02
CA LEU A 150 -5.55 -11.22 -3.08
C LEU A 150 -5.18 -12.55 -3.73
N ILE A 151 -4.10 -13.16 -3.26
CA ILE A 151 -3.65 -14.47 -3.73
C ILE A 151 -4.25 -15.56 -2.85
N VAL A 152 -4.99 -16.46 -3.48
CA VAL A 152 -5.70 -17.58 -2.85
C VAL A 152 -5.17 -18.88 -3.44
N ALA A 153 -4.71 -19.81 -2.59
CA ALA A 153 -4.24 -21.11 -3.06
C ALA A 153 -5.42 -22.01 -3.46
N ALA A 154 -5.30 -22.71 -4.60
CA ALA A 154 -6.34 -23.61 -5.10
C ALA A 154 -6.23 -25.04 -4.55
N GLY A 155 -5.09 -25.40 -3.95
CA GLY A 155 -4.85 -26.73 -3.40
C GLY A 155 -5.89 -27.13 -2.35
N THR A 156 -6.24 -28.42 -2.34
CA THR A 156 -7.17 -28.99 -1.36
C THR A 156 -6.59 -28.89 0.04
N GLY A 157 -7.37 -28.37 1.00
CA GLY A 157 -6.93 -28.09 2.37
C GLY A 157 -6.25 -26.71 2.52
N GLU A 158 -5.52 -26.22 1.51
CA GLU A 158 -4.87 -24.90 1.56
C GLU A 158 -5.87 -23.75 1.45
N PHE A 159 -6.82 -23.88 0.53
CA PHE A 159 -7.91 -22.92 0.38
C PHE A 159 -8.74 -22.84 1.65
N GLU A 160 -9.19 -23.99 2.14
CA GLU A 160 -10.05 -24.12 3.31
C GLU A 160 -9.37 -23.52 4.57
N ALA A 161 -8.09 -23.76 4.76
CA ALA A 161 -7.31 -23.15 5.84
C ALA A 161 -7.30 -21.62 5.74
N GLY A 162 -7.06 -21.06 4.54
CA GLY A 162 -7.02 -19.64 4.28
C GLY A 162 -8.37 -18.93 4.46
N ILE A 163 -9.47 -19.56 4.04
CA ILE A 163 -10.83 -19.01 4.09
C ILE A 163 -11.57 -19.34 5.39
N SER A 164 -11.01 -20.15 6.28
CA SER A 164 -11.59 -20.47 7.59
C SER A 164 -11.87 -19.22 8.42
N LYS A 165 -12.64 -19.35 9.52
CA LYS A 165 -13.00 -18.23 10.41
C LYS A 165 -11.78 -17.46 10.93
N ASN A 166 -10.67 -18.15 11.16
CA ASN A 166 -9.41 -17.59 11.66
C ASN A 166 -8.33 -17.52 10.56
N GLY A 167 -8.71 -17.73 9.30
CA GLY A 167 -7.80 -17.73 8.16
C GLY A 167 -7.36 -16.33 7.74
N GLN A 168 -6.09 -16.17 7.37
CA GLN A 168 -5.54 -14.86 7.00
C GLN A 168 -6.13 -14.31 5.69
N THR A 169 -6.62 -15.14 4.78
CA THR A 169 -7.31 -14.66 3.56
C THR A 169 -8.48 -13.75 3.92
N ARG A 170 -9.29 -14.17 4.90
CA ARG A 170 -10.42 -13.36 5.38
C ARG A 170 -9.94 -12.09 6.08
N GLU A 171 -8.99 -12.21 6.98
CA GLU A 171 -8.47 -11.07 7.74
C GLU A 171 -7.82 -10.03 6.84
N HIS A 172 -7.02 -10.46 5.86
CA HIS A 172 -6.34 -9.56 4.93
C HIS A 172 -7.31 -8.83 4.01
N ALA A 173 -8.32 -9.50 3.46
CA ALA A 173 -9.34 -8.86 2.63
C ALA A 173 -10.15 -7.82 3.42
N LEU A 174 -10.50 -8.13 4.68
CA LEU A 174 -11.19 -7.21 5.57
C LEU A 174 -10.33 -5.99 5.91
N LEU A 175 -9.05 -6.19 6.25
CA LEU A 175 -8.12 -5.11 6.56
C LEU A 175 -7.88 -4.22 5.34
N ALA A 176 -7.72 -4.78 4.15
CA ALA A 176 -7.56 -4.01 2.91
C ALA A 176 -8.77 -3.09 2.70
N PHE A 177 -9.98 -3.60 2.83
CA PHE A 177 -11.20 -2.79 2.72
C PHE A 177 -11.26 -1.69 3.77
N THR A 178 -11.00 -2.03 5.03
CA THR A 178 -11.03 -1.11 6.18
C THR A 178 -10.03 0.03 6.03
N LEU A 179 -8.80 -0.29 5.59
CA LEU A 179 -7.74 0.69 5.36
C LEU A 179 -7.97 1.55 4.11
N GLY A 180 -9.01 1.23 3.33
CA GLY A 180 -9.46 2.08 2.23
C GLY A 180 -9.03 1.65 0.85
N VAL A 181 -8.48 0.46 0.70
CA VAL A 181 -8.20 -0.14 -0.61
C VAL A 181 -9.52 -0.59 -1.23
N LYS A 182 -10.02 0.19 -2.19
CA LYS A 182 -11.33 -0.03 -2.79
C LYS A 182 -11.31 -0.98 -3.98
N GLN A 183 -10.18 -1.16 -4.61
CA GLN A 183 -10.00 -2.00 -5.78
C GLN A 183 -9.32 -3.31 -5.40
N LEU A 184 -9.89 -4.41 -5.83
CA LEU A 184 -9.42 -5.76 -5.52
C LEU A 184 -9.32 -6.59 -6.80
N ILE A 185 -8.25 -7.35 -6.92
CA ILE A 185 -8.06 -8.41 -7.90
C ILE A 185 -7.83 -9.71 -7.12
N VAL A 186 -8.40 -10.82 -7.56
CA VAL A 186 -8.21 -12.13 -6.94
C VAL A 186 -7.44 -13.03 -7.89
N GLY A 187 -6.25 -13.44 -7.48
CA GLY A 187 -5.46 -14.47 -8.15
C GLY A 187 -5.68 -15.82 -7.48
N VAL A 188 -6.36 -16.73 -8.17
CA VAL A 188 -6.52 -18.14 -7.74
C VAL A 188 -5.28 -18.89 -8.17
N ASN A 189 -4.33 -19.02 -7.24
CA ASN A 189 -2.99 -19.52 -7.50
C ASN A 189 -2.85 -21.03 -7.24
N LYS A 190 -1.75 -21.60 -7.72
CA LYS A 190 -1.47 -23.04 -7.64
C LYS A 190 -2.47 -23.90 -8.39
N MET A 191 -2.99 -23.40 -9.53
CA MET A 191 -3.88 -24.19 -10.37
C MET A 191 -3.23 -25.46 -10.92
N ASP A 192 -1.90 -25.47 -11.02
CA ASP A 192 -1.07 -26.63 -11.37
C ASP A 192 -1.13 -27.77 -10.37
N SER A 193 -1.51 -27.50 -9.12
CA SER A 193 -1.59 -28.47 -8.01
C SER A 193 -3.02 -28.90 -7.64
N THR A 194 -4.02 -28.54 -8.44
CA THR A 194 -5.40 -29.03 -8.26
C THR A 194 -5.54 -30.47 -8.76
N GLU A 195 -6.59 -31.18 -8.34
CA GLU A 195 -6.94 -32.52 -8.81
C GLU A 195 -8.33 -32.52 -9.49
N PRO A 196 -8.39 -32.69 -10.84
CA PRO A 196 -7.26 -32.75 -11.77
C PRO A 196 -6.51 -31.41 -11.89
N PRO A 197 -5.24 -31.42 -12.36
CA PRO A 197 -4.48 -30.17 -12.57
C PRO A 197 -5.24 -29.19 -13.45
N TYR A 198 -5.20 -27.87 -13.08
CA TYR A 198 -5.88 -26.79 -13.78
C TYR A 198 -7.41 -26.94 -13.85
N SER A 199 -8.02 -27.48 -12.79
CA SER A 199 -9.46 -27.79 -12.69
C SER A 199 -10.34 -26.54 -12.76
N GLU A 200 -11.23 -26.49 -13.75
CA GLU A 200 -12.29 -25.46 -13.88
C GLU A 200 -13.24 -25.49 -12.69
N THR A 201 -13.70 -26.70 -12.31
CA THR A 201 -14.65 -26.90 -11.21
C THR A 201 -14.09 -26.31 -9.90
N ARG A 202 -12.81 -26.57 -9.62
CA ARG A 202 -12.15 -26.03 -8.41
C ARG A 202 -12.03 -24.51 -8.45
N PHE A 203 -11.73 -23.94 -9.60
CA PHE A 203 -11.69 -22.49 -9.77
C PHE A 203 -13.05 -21.84 -9.51
N GLU A 204 -14.13 -22.35 -10.08
CA GLU A 204 -15.48 -21.81 -9.91
C GLU A 204 -15.98 -21.96 -8.47
N GLU A 205 -15.66 -23.07 -7.78
CA GLU A 205 -15.94 -23.27 -6.36
C GLU A 205 -15.28 -22.16 -5.51
N ILE A 206 -13.97 -21.95 -5.69
CA ILE A 206 -13.19 -20.94 -4.97
C ILE A 206 -13.73 -19.54 -5.27
N LYS A 207 -13.98 -19.23 -6.53
CA LYS A 207 -14.53 -17.95 -6.98
C LYS A 207 -15.87 -17.64 -6.32
N LYS A 208 -16.75 -18.61 -6.22
CA LYS A 208 -18.06 -18.48 -5.56
C LYS A 208 -17.92 -18.19 -4.07
N GLU A 209 -17.07 -18.94 -3.36
CA GLU A 209 -16.85 -18.77 -1.93
C GLU A 209 -16.20 -17.41 -1.62
N VAL A 210 -15.12 -17.04 -2.34
CA VAL A 210 -14.44 -15.76 -2.18
C VAL A 210 -15.38 -14.60 -2.52
N SER A 211 -16.15 -14.70 -3.61
CA SER A 211 -17.14 -13.67 -3.99
C SER A 211 -18.18 -13.44 -2.89
N SER A 212 -18.69 -14.51 -2.30
CA SER A 212 -19.62 -14.43 -1.17
C SER A 212 -19.00 -13.69 0.02
N TYR A 213 -17.75 -13.98 0.32
CA TYR A 213 -17.06 -13.37 1.46
C TYR A 213 -16.71 -11.90 1.21
N ILE A 214 -16.11 -11.53 0.07
CA ILE A 214 -15.75 -10.14 -0.22
C ILE A 214 -16.98 -9.24 -0.31
N LYS A 215 -18.13 -9.78 -0.74
CA LYS A 215 -19.43 -9.09 -0.71
C LYS A 215 -19.85 -8.75 0.72
N LYS A 216 -19.67 -9.66 1.68
CA LYS A 216 -19.96 -9.41 3.11
C LYS A 216 -19.08 -8.34 3.72
N ILE A 217 -17.84 -8.19 3.24
CA ILE A 217 -16.91 -7.12 3.65
C ILE A 217 -17.36 -5.77 3.11
N GLY A 218 -17.90 -5.72 1.90
CA GLY A 218 -18.34 -4.48 1.23
C GLY A 218 -17.78 -4.26 -0.16
N TYR A 219 -16.94 -5.16 -0.67
CA TYR A 219 -16.55 -5.13 -2.08
C TYR A 219 -17.70 -5.55 -2.98
N ASN A 220 -17.75 -4.99 -4.18
CA ASN A 220 -18.68 -5.46 -5.21
C ASN A 220 -18.01 -6.58 -6.03
N PRO A 221 -18.44 -7.86 -5.95
CA PRO A 221 -17.79 -8.96 -6.66
C PRO A 221 -17.80 -8.82 -8.19
N VAL A 222 -18.79 -8.10 -8.75
CA VAL A 222 -18.87 -7.84 -10.20
C VAL A 222 -17.79 -6.87 -10.67
N ALA A 223 -17.23 -6.07 -9.73
CA ALA A 223 -16.13 -5.15 -9.98
C ALA A 223 -14.75 -5.75 -9.64
N VAL A 224 -14.66 -7.07 -9.40
CA VAL A 224 -13.42 -7.78 -9.04
C VAL A 224 -13.06 -8.78 -10.13
N ALA A 225 -11.85 -8.66 -10.67
CA ALA A 225 -11.31 -9.64 -11.60
C ALA A 225 -10.84 -10.89 -10.84
N PHE A 226 -11.27 -12.08 -11.28
CA PHE A 226 -10.80 -13.38 -10.81
C PHE A 226 -9.96 -14.04 -11.90
N VAL A 227 -8.70 -14.32 -11.60
CA VAL A 227 -7.74 -14.88 -12.56
C VAL A 227 -7.18 -16.19 -12.02
N PRO A 228 -7.40 -17.34 -12.70
CA PRO A 228 -6.72 -18.58 -12.34
C PRO A 228 -5.28 -18.53 -12.82
N ILE A 229 -4.32 -18.71 -11.92
CA ILE A 229 -2.89 -18.57 -12.21
C ILE A 229 -2.09 -19.76 -11.67
N SER A 230 -0.91 -19.98 -12.27
CA SER A 230 0.19 -20.66 -11.59
C SER A 230 1.36 -19.68 -11.44
N GLY A 231 1.54 -19.17 -10.25
CA GLY A 231 2.64 -18.23 -9.97
C GLY A 231 4.02 -18.84 -10.16
N TRP A 232 4.13 -20.19 -10.07
CA TRP A 232 5.36 -20.90 -10.32
C TRP A 232 5.66 -21.04 -11.81
N HIS A 233 4.69 -21.48 -12.60
CA HIS A 233 4.84 -21.71 -14.05
C HIS A 233 4.64 -20.42 -14.87
N GLY A 234 3.97 -19.41 -14.33
CA GLY A 234 3.64 -18.16 -15.02
C GLY A 234 2.35 -18.23 -15.84
N ASP A 235 1.55 -19.31 -15.67
CA ASP A 235 0.28 -19.47 -16.39
C ASP A 235 -0.71 -18.35 -16.05
N ASN A 236 -1.28 -17.71 -17.07
CA ASN A 236 -2.22 -16.57 -16.99
C ASN A 236 -1.68 -15.35 -16.21
N MET A 237 -0.38 -15.20 -16.11
CA MET A 237 0.21 -14.01 -15.48
C MET A 237 0.37 -12.87 -16.50
N LEU A 238 1.16 -13.06 -17.57
CA LEU A 238 1.35 -12.10 -18.65
C LEU A 238 0.62 -12.52 -19.93
N GLU A 239 0.58 -13.82 -20.19
CA GLU A 239 -0.01 -14.42 -21.38
C GLU A 239 -1.05 -15.48 -21.00
N VAL A 240 -1.96 -15.74 -21.91
CA VAL A 240 -3.00 -16.75 -21.74
C VAL A 240 -2.37 -18.14 -21.73
N SER A 241 -2.71 -18.95 -20.73
CA SER A 241 -2.22 -20.31 -20.61
C SER A 241 -2.99 -21.28 -21.52
N ALA A 242 -2.24 -22.10 -22.27
CA ALA A 242 -2.82 -23.20 -23.04
C ALA A 242 -3.36 -24.34 -22.16
N LYS A 243 -2.98 -24.40 -20.87
CA LYS A 243 -3.39 -25.43 -19.91
C LYS A 243 -4.78 -25.18 -19.33
N MET A 244 -5.31 -23.96 -19.49
CA MET A 244 -6.64 -23.56 -19.03
C MET A 244 -7.51 -23.05 -20.19
N PRO A 245 -7.82 -23.87 -21.22
CA PRO A 245 -8.59 -23.44 -22.39
C PRO A 245 -10.04 -23.10 -22.05
N TRP A 246 -10.54 -23.57 -20.91
CA TRP A 246 -11.85 -23.27 -20.36
C TRP A 246 -11.97 -21.82 -19.86
N PHE A 247 -10.86 -21.21 -19.44
CA PHE A 247 -10.87 -19.85 -18.97
C PHE A 247 -10.92 -18.85 -20.13
N LYS A 248 -12.09 -18.27 -20.36
CA LYS A 248 -12.32 -17.32 -21.46
C LYS A 248 -11.90 -15.88 -21.13
N GLY A 249 -11.48 -15.64 -19.89
CA GLY A 249 -11.11 -14.33 -19.37
C GLY A 249 -12.00 -13.89 -18.22
N TRP A 250 -11.69 -12.73 -17.69
CA TRP A 250 -12.45 -12.06 -16.64
C TRP A 250 -13.15 -10.83 -17.20
N THR A 251 -14.26 -10.47 -16.58
CA THR A 251 -15.04 -9.28 -16.87
C THR A 251 -15.27 -8.52 -15.58
N VAL A 252 -15.09 -7.21 -15.62
CA VAL A 252 -15.32 -6.29 -14.50
C VAL A 252 -16.30 -5.21 -14.95
N GLU A 253 -17.39 -5.06 -14.19
CA GLU A 253 -18.38 -4.01 -14.41
C GLU A 253 -18.26 -2.93 -13.34
N ARG A 254 -18.03 -1.70 -13.77
CA ARG A 254 -17.89 -0.52 -12.93
C ARG A 254 -18.81 0.59 -13.46
N LYS A 255 -18.93 1.68 -12.68
CA LYS A 255 -19.70 2.87 -13.12
C LYS A 255 -19.12 3.49 -14.39
N GLU A 256 -17.80 3.40 -14.55
CA GLU A 256 -17.03 3.93 -15.68
C GLU A 256 -17.14 3.06 -16.93
N GLY A 257 -17.71 1.86 -16.83
CA GLY A 257 -17.88 0.94 -17.94
C GLY A 257 -17.49 -0.51 -17.62
N LYS A 258 -17.66 -1.37 -18.65
CA LYS A 258 -17.27 -2.77 -18.64
C LYS A 258 -15.85 -2.91 -19.20
N VAL A 259 -15.01 -3.67 -18.50
CA VAL A 259 -13.63 -3.99 -18.92
C VAL A 259 -13.46 -5.50 -18.88
N GLU A 260 -12.78 -6.03 -19.89
CA GLU A 260 -12.50 -7.46 -20.03
C GLU A 260 -11.01 -7.69 -20.20
N GLY A 261 -10.53 -8.87 -19.81
CA GLY A 261 -9.16 -9.29 -19.99
C GLY A 261 -8.98 -10.77 -19.73
N LYS A 262 -7.77 -11.31 -19.98
CA LYS A 262 -7.49 -12.75 -19.96
C LYS A 262 -6.39 -13.15 -18.98
N CYS A 263 -5.56 -12.22 -18.54
CA CYS A 263 -4.43 -12.52 -17.66
C CYS A 263 -4.32 -11.51 -16.52
N LEU A 264 -3.39 -11.73 -15.59
CA LEU A 264 -3.20 -10.92 -14.40
C LEU A 264 -2.69 -9.51 -14.74
N ILE A 265 -1.75 -9.39 -15.69
CA ILE A 265 -1.20 -8.08 -16.07
C ILE A 265 -2.28 -7.17 -16.67
N GLU A 266 -3.20 -7.71 -17.44
CA GLU A 266 -4.34 -6.96 -17.97
C GLU A 266 -5.29 -6.51 -16.86
N ALA A 267 -5.46 -7.33 -15.80
CA ALA A 267 -6.24 -6.94 -14.63
C ALA A 267 -5.58 -5.79 -13.86
N LEU A 268 -4.24 -5.74 -13.80
CA LEU A 268 -3.49 -4.63 -13.24
C LEU A 268 -3.64 -3.35 -14.09
N ASP A 269 -3.61 -3.47 -15.42
CA ASP A 269 -3.85 -2.35 -16.33
C ASP A 269 -5.31 -1.84 -16.32
N ALA A 270 -6.25 -2.68 -15.87
CA ALA A 270 -7.64 -2.31 -15.68
C ALA A 270 -7.93 -1.55 -14.37
N ILE A 271 -6.94 -1.37 -13.49
CA ILE A 271 -7.09 -0.57 -12.27
C ILE A 271 -7.39 0.89 -12.67
N LEU A 272 -8.34 1.50 -11.96
CA LEU A 272 -8.60 2.93 -12.11
C LEU A 272 -7.57 3.72 -11.30
N PRO A 273 -7.00 4.78 -11.88
CA PRO A 273 -6.05 5.63 -11.15
C PRO A 273 -6.74 6.24 -9.92
N PRO A 274 -6.05 6.27 -8.76
CA PRO A 274 -6.61 6.85 -7.55
C PRO A 274 -6.76 8.36 -7.66
N THR A 275 -7.71 8.92 -6.92
CA THR A 275 -7.77 10.38 -6.74
C THR A 275 -6.55 10.86 -5.97
N ARG A 276 -5.90 11.92 -6.47
CA ARG A 276 -4.69 12.50 -5.88
C ARG A 276 -4.98 13.92 -5.37
N PRO A 277 -5.31 14.08 -4.06
CA PRO A 277 -5.66 15.37 -3.47
C PRO A 277 -4.40 16.24 -3.24
N THR A 278 -3.93 16.92 -4.27
CA THR A 278 -2.78 17.85 -4.22
C THR A 278 -3.12 19.17 -3.59
N ASP A 279 -4.38 19.56 -3.58
CA ASP A 279 -4.93 20.80 -3.02
C ASP A 279 -5.03 20.82 -1.49
N LYS A 280 -5.02 19.64 -0.87
CA LYS A 280 -5.04 19.51 0.60
C LYS A 280 -3.69 19.78 1.23
N ALA A 281 -3.67 20.06 2.53
CA ALA A 281 -2.44 20.13 3.30
C ALA A 281 -1.63 18.83 3.23
N LEU A 282 -0.30 18.92 3.22
CA LEU A 282 0.59 17.77 3.14
C LEU A 282 0.40 16.84 4.35
N ARG A 283 0.18 15.56 4.07
CA ARG A 283 0.20 14.45 5.03
C ARG A 283 1.01 13.30 4.45
N LEU A 284 2.10 12.98 5.12
CA LEU A 284 3.02 11.89 4.75
C LEU A 284 3.33 11.06 5.99
N PRO A 285 2.61 9.95 6.23
CA PRO A 285 2.91 9.00 7.29
C PRO A 285 4.25 8.31 7.04
N LEU A 286 5.12 8.25 8.05
CA LEU A 286 6.42 7.60 7.96
C LEU A 286 6.28 6.10 8.10
N GLN A 287 6.75 5.38 7.09
CA GLN A 287 6.86 3.92 7.08
C GLN A 287 8.13 3.47 7.83
N ASP A 288 9.24 4.17 7.60
CA ASP A 288 10.51 3.89 8.24
C ASP A 288 11.42 5.13 8.24
N VAL A 289 12.55 5.05 8.97
CA VAL A 289 13.55 6.12 9.04
C VAL A 289 14.93 5.52 8.97
N TYR A 290 15.69 5.85 7.94
CA TYR A 290 17.04 5.34 7.72
C TYR A 290 18.11 6.38 8.02
N LYS A 291 19.28 5.89 8.44
CA LYS A 291 20.51 6.66 8.48
C LYS A 291 21.40 6.19 7.34
N ILE A 292 21.63 7.06 6.35
CA ILE A 292 22.46 6.75 5.19
C ILE A 292 23.77 7.52 5.34
N GLY A 293 24.92 6.79 5.28
CA GLY A 293 26.25 7.40 5.36
C GLY A 293 26.45 8.47 4.28
N GLY A 294 27.00 9.62 4.64
CA GLY A 294 27.20 10.76 3.72
C GLY A 294 25.93 11.58 3.40
N ILE A 295 24.73 11.02 3.54
CA ILE A 295 23.46 11.69 3.25
C ILE A 295 22.80 12.21 4.53
N GLY A 296 22.68 11.39 5.57
CA GLY A 296 22.05 11.75 6.84
C GLY A 296 20.80 10.94 7.15
N THR A 297 19.82 11.59 7.77
CA THR A 297 18.53 10.99 8.12
C THR A 297 17.56 11.07 6.94
N VAL A 298 17.03 9.92 6.53
CA VAL A 298 16.10 9.77 5.39
C VAL A 298 14.84 9.06 5.89
N PRO A 299 13.77 9.82 6.24
CA PRO A 299 12.45 9.27 6.43
C PRO A 299 11.89 8.76 5.10
N VAL A 300 11.12 7.68 5.15
CA VAL A 300 10.46 7.07 4.00
C VAL A 300 8.97 6.93 4.29
N GLY A 301 8.13 7.24 3.30
CA GLY A 301 6.69 7.08 3.41
C GLY A 301 5.97 7.45 2.12
N ARG A 302 4.66 7.25 2.13
CA ARG A 302 3.77 7.63 1.02
C ARG A 302 3.19 9.02 1.27
N VAL A 303 3.18 9.85 0.23
CA VAL A 303 2.41 11.10 0.24
C VAL A 303 0.93 10.74 0.14
N GLU A 304 0.14 11.07 1.15
CA GLU A 304 -1.30 10.81 1.16
C GLU A 304 -2.10 11.99 0.61
N THR A 305 -1.71 13.20 0.99
CA THR A 305 -2.32 14.47 0.53
C THR A 305 -1.27 15.55 0.39
N GLY A 306 -1.55 16.57 -0.41
CA GLY A 306 -0.66 17.71 -0.62
C GLY A 306 0.55 17.36 -1.48
N VAL A 307 1.56 18.21 -1.48
CA VAL A 307 2.77 18.07 -2.30
C VAL A 307 4.00 18.30 -1.42
N LEU A 308 5.01 17.43 -1.58
CA LEU A 308 6.31 17.57 -0.93
C LEU A 308 7.36 18.03 -1.95
N LYS A 309 8.10 19.09 -1.63
CA LYS A 309 9.18 19.62 -2.50
C LYS A 309 10.49 19.77 -1.74
N PRO A 310 11.65 19.64 -2.40
CA PRO A 310 12.92 20.05 -1.83
C PRO A 310 12.89 21.53 -1.40
N GLY A 311 13.51 21.83 -0.27
CA GLY A 311 13.51 23.19 0.31
C GLY A 311 12.29 23.54 1.18
N MET A 312 11.25 22.70 1.19
CA MET A 312 10.10 22.89 2.10
C MET A 312 10.53 22.73 3.56
N VAL A 313 9.87 23.47 4.44
CA VAL A 313 9.98 23.28 5.89
C VAL A 313 8.80 22.43 6.35
N VAL A 314 9.10 21.25 6.88
CA VAL A 314 8.11 20.28 7.33
C VAL A 314 8.12 20.13 8.85
N THR A 315 6.94 19.86 9.41
CA THR A 315 6.75 19.53 10.82
C THR A 315 6.37 18.07 10.95
N PHE A 316 7.01 17.36 11.87
CA PHE A 316 6.71 15.96 12.20
C PHE A 316 5.87 15.87 13.46
N ALA A 317 4.63 15.36 13.33
CA ALA A 317 3.80 15.04 14.47
C ALA A 317 3.94 13.55 14.84
N PRO A 318 3.81 13.19 16.12
CA PRO A 318 3.46 14.02 17.28
C PRO A 318 4.64 14.74 17.95
N ALA A 319 5.87 14.61 17.41
CA ALA A 319 7.08 15.16 18.05
C ALA A 319 7.16 16.70 18.01
N GLY A 320 6.42 17.37 17.12
CA GLY A 320 6.49 18.80 16.90
C GLY A 320 7.84 19.28 16.30
N LEU A 321 8.65 18.34 15.79
CA LEU A 321 9.95 18.63 15.22
C LEU A 321 9.81 19.28 13.84
N THR A 322 10.39 20.46 13.66
CA THR A 322 10.35 21.20 12.39
C THR A 322 11.72 21.30 11.75
N THR A 323 11.83 20.91 10.48
CA THR A 323 13.08 20.92 9.73
C THR A 323 12.87 21.17 8.23
N GLU A 324 13.98 21.47 7.52
CA GLU A 324 14.00 21.66 6.06
C GLU A 324 14.27 20.33 5.35
N VAL A 325 13.51 20.07 4.28
CA VAL A 325 13.73 18.97 3.34
C VAL A 325 14.84 19.33 2.37
N LYS A 326 15.88 18.51 2.28
CA LYS A 326 17.04 18.74 1.41
C LYS A 326 16.83 18.19 0.00
N SER A 327 16.38 16.96 -0.09
CA SER A 327 16.08 16.26 -1.35
C SER A 327 14.89 15.34 -1.18
N VAL A 328 14.24 15.01 -2.28
CA VAL A 328 13.15 14.03 -2.36
C VAL A 328 13.51 13.05 -3.47
N GLU A 329 13.42 11.76 -3.19
CA GLU A 329 13.82 10.72 -4.13
C GLU A 329 12.79 9.59 -4.13
N MET A 330 12.57 9.01 -5.30
CA MET A 330 11.77 7.81 -5.52
C MET A 330 12.56 6.86 -6.42
N HIS A 331 12.75 5.61 -5.98
CA HIS A 331 13.47 4.59 -6.76
C HIS A 331 14.86 5.04 -7.28
N HIS A 332 15.62 5.77 -6.45
CA HIS A 332 16.95 6.36 -6.76
C HIS A 332 16.91 7.50 -7.80
N GLU A 333 15.74 8.04 -8.10
CA GLU A 333 15.57 9.21 -8.95
C GLU A 333 15.17 10.43 -8.10
N ALA A 334 15.87 11.54 -8.31
CA ALA A 334 15.54 12.80 -7.62
C ALA A 334 14.26 13.41 -8.21
N LEU A 335 13.34 13.78 -7.33
CA LEU A 335 12.09 14.41 -7.71
C LEU A 335 12.13 15.92 -7.43
N GLN A 336 11.57 16.70 -8.35
CA GLN A 336 11.31 18.13 -8.16
C GLN A 336 10.11 18.34 -7.21
N GLU A 337 9.15 17.43 -7.25
CA GLU A 337 8.01 17.37 -6.34
C GLU A 337 7.51 15.92 -6.23
N ALA A 338 6.99 15.58 -5.05
CA ALA A 338 6.28 14.33 -4.81
C ALA A 338 4.81 14.62 -4.57
N VAL A 339 3.95 13.87 -5.26
CA VAL A 339 2.49 14.03 -5.25
C VAL A 339 1.81 12.87 -4.51
N PRO A 340 0.52 12.99 -4.13
CA PRO A 340 -0.19 11.91 -3.47
C PRO A 340 -0.10 10.59 -4.23
N GLY A 341 0.22 9.52 -3.54
CA GLY A 341 0.48 8.19 -4.10
C GLY A 341 1.97 7.86 -4.28
N ASP A 342 2.87 8.83 -4.28
CA ASP A 342 4.30 8.57 -4.41
C ASP A 342 4.88 8.04 -3.09
N ASN A 343 5.60 6.92 -3.18
CA ASN A 343 6.42 6.39 -2.08
C ASN A 343 7.82 6.98 -2.16
N VAL A 344 8.15 7.88 -1.26
CA VAL A 344 9.38 8.65 -1.33
C VAL A 344 10.25 8.52 -0.10
N GLY A 345 11.57 8.56 -0.32
CA GLY A 345 12.56 8.88 0.68
C GLY A 345 12.94 10.35 0.58
N PHE A 346 13.02 11.05 1.69
CA PHE A 346 13.41 12.46 1.68
C PHE A 346 14.44 12.77 2.75
N ASN A 347 15.48 13.47 2.35
CA ASN A 347 16.56 13.84 3.28
C ASN A 347 16.16 15.07 4.10
N VAL A 348 16.35 15.00 5.42
CA VAL A 348 16.05 16.10 6.34
C VAL A 348 17.31 16.60 7.04
N LYS A 349 17.40 17.93 7.22
CA LYS A 349 18.57 18.59 7.81
C LYS A 349 18.53 18.58 9.34
N ASN A 350 19.67 18.30 9.97
CA ASN A 350 19.87 18.45 11.41
C ASN A 350 18.89 17.67 12.30
N VAL A 351 18.50 16.48 11.85
CA VAL A 351 17.61 15.56 12.57
C VAL A 351 18.32 14.23 12.77
N SER A 352 18.28 13.70 13.99
CA SER A 352 18.77 12.36 14.29
C SER A 352 17.70 11.31 13.97
N VAL A 353 18.12 10.14 13.50
CA VAL A 353 17.23 8.98 13.31
C VAL A 353 16.42 8.65 14.59
N LYS A 354 16.97 8.90 15.77
CA LYS A 354 16.30 8.63 17.05
C LYS A 354 15.14 9.59 17.35
N GLU A 355 15.08 10.74 16.66
CA GLU A 355 14.03 11.77 16.86
C GLU A 355 12.77 11.49 16.02
N LEU A 356 12.86 10.63 14.99
CA LEU A 356 11.76 10.23 14.13
C LEU A 356 11.50 8.74 14.27
N ARG A 357 10.25 8.33 14.02
CA ARG A 357 9.83 6.92 14.11
C ARG A 357 8.73 6.60 13.11
N ARG A 358 8.57 5.33 12.78
CA ARG A 358 7.39 4.81 12.11
C ARG A 358 6.13 5.29 12.82
N GLY A 359 5.11 5.67 12.06
CA GLY A 359 3.85 6.19 12.61
C GLY A 359 3.82 7.70 12.85
N TYR A 360 4.95 8.41 12.70
CA TYR A 360 4.94 9.87 12.67
C TYR A 360 4.41 10.35 11.33
N VAL A 361 3.89 11.57 11.29
CA VAL A 361 3.34 12.19 10.08
C VAL A 361 4.11 13.48 9.79
N ALA A 362 4.63 13.60 8.58
CA ALA A 362 5.21 14.85 8.08
C ALA A 362 4.14 15.68 7.38
N GLY A 363 4.19 17.00 7.58
CA GLY A 363 3.33 17.95 6.91
C GLY A 363 3.99 19.32 6.76
N ASP A 364 3.41 20.20 5.93
CA ASP A 364 3.91 21.55 5.73
C ASP A 364 3.80 22.35 7.02
N SER A 365 4.90 22.96 7.46
CA SER A 365 4.91 23.77 8.69
C SER A 365 4.09 25.06 8.60
N LYS A 366 3.75 25.50 7.38
CA LYS A 366 3.01 26.75 7.11
C LYS A 366 1.55 26.52 6.73
N ASN A 367 1.20 25.33 6.26
CA ASN A 367 -0.13 25.01 5.81
C ASN A 367 -0.70 23.85 6.63
N ASN A 368 -1.49 24.16 7.67
CA ASN A 368 -2.15 23.21 8.54
C ASN A 368 -1.22 22.04 8.95
N PRO A 369 -0.13 22.31 9.76
CA PRO A 369 0.80 21.26 10.17
C PRO A 369 0.10 20.16 10.98
N PRO A 370 0.52 18.89 10.82
CA PRO A 370 -0.02 17.79 11.62
C PRO A 370 0.27 17.98 13.10
N LYS A 371 -0.62 17.51 13.97
CA LYS A 371 -0.50 17.62 15.42
C LYS A 371 -0.66 16.25 16.09
N GLY A 372 -0.16 16.14 17.32
CA GLY A 372 -0.38 14.98 18.15
C GLY A 372 -1.81 14.97 18.72
N ALA A 373 -2.41 13.80 18.87
CA ALA A 373 -3.71 13.63 19.47
C ALA A 373 -3.58 13.47 21.00
N ALA A 374 -4.44 14.18 21.75
CA ALA A 374 -4.67 13.94 23.17
C ALA A 374 -5.64 12.78 23.37
N ASP A 375 -6.77 12.88 22.69
CA ASP A 375 -7.82 11.86 22.58
C ASP A 375 -8.54 12.04 21.23
N PHE A 376 -9.37 11.09 20.88
CA PHE A 376 -10.22 11.18 19.70
C PHE A 376 -11.50 10.39 19.85
N THR A 377 -12.56 10.91 19.27
CA THR A 377 -13.86 10.24 19.18
C THR A 377 -13.96 9.49 17.86
N ALA A 378 -14.35 8.22 17.94
CA ALA A 378 -14.44 7.34 16.77
C ALA A 378 -15.72 6.53 16.77
N GLN A 379 -16.20 6.22 15.58
CA GLN A 379 -17.23 5.20 15.38
C GLN A 379 -16.54 3.87 15.14
N VAL A 380 -16.85 2.87 15.95
CA VAL A 380 -16.28 1.52 15.86
C VAL A 380 -17.36 0.49 15.54
N ILE A 381 -16.97 -0.57 14.85
CA ILE A 381 -17.77 -1.77 14.63
C ILE A 381 -16.98 -2.95 15.19
N VAL A 382 -17.56 -3.62 16.18
CA VAL A 382 -16.96 -4.81 16.79
C VAL A 382 -17.23 -6.01 15.90
N LEU A 383 -16.15 -6.70 15.48
CA LEU A 383 -16.22 -7.81 14.51
C LEU A 383 -16.18 -9.16 15.20
N ASN A 384 -15.11 -9.42 15.95
CA ASN A 384 -14.78 -10.77 16.41
C ASN A 384 -14.09 -10.75 17.78
N HIS A 385 -14.68 -10.01 18.74
CA HIS A 385 -14.18 -10.00 20.11
C HIS A 385 -14.72 -11.22 20.87
N PRO A 386 -13.90 -12.01 21.59
CA PRO A 386 -14.34 -13.22 22.29
C PRO A 386 -15.26 -12.94 23.51
N GLY A 387 -15.21 -11.71 24.03
CA GLY A 387 -16.03 -11.26 25.16
C GLY A 387 -16.72 -9.94 24.88
N GLN A 388 -16.66 -9.05 25.84
CA GLN A 388 -17.23 -7.69 25.76
C GLN A 388 -16.12 -6.64 25.85
N ILE A 389 -16.29 -5.53 25.16
CA ILE A 389 -15.43 -4.35 25.26
C ILE A 389 -16.13 -3.38 26.23
N SER A 390 -15.45 -3.02 27.30
CA SER A 390 -15.89 -2.06 28.31
C SER A 390 -14.90 -0.91 28.47
N ASN A 391 -15.28 0.12 29.20
CA ASN A 391 -14.39 1.22 29.54
C ASN A 391 -13.14 0.69 30.24
N GLY A 392 -11.96 1.19 29.83
CA GLY A 392 -10.67 0.73 30.32
C GLY A 392 -9.96 -0.28 29.43
N TYR A 393 -10.65 -0.94 28.50
CA TYR A 393 -10.04 -1.84 27.52
C TYR A 393 -8.98 -1.12 26.70
N THR A 394 -7.79 -1.71 26.55
CA THR A 394 -6.62 -1.03 25.95
C THR A 394 -5.94 -1.91 24.89
N PRO A 395 -6.58 -2.15 23.76
CA PRO A 395 -6.02 -2.90 22.64
C PRO A 395 -5.01 -2.07 21.82
N VAL A 396 -4.36 -2.70 20.84
CA VAL A 396 -3.54 -2.00 19.85
C VAL A 396 -4.41 -1.48 18.73
N LEU A 397 -4.30 -0.18 18.44
CA LEU A 397 -4.85 0.45 17.25
C LEU A 397 -3.80 0.57 16.17
N ASP A 398 -4.17 0.15 14.97
CA ASP A 398 -3.39 0.31 13.75
C ASP A 398 -4.09 1.36 12.87
N CYS A 399 -3.48 2.53 12.76
CA CYS A 399 -3.95 3.64 11.95
C CYS A 399 -2.79 4.11 11.07
N HIS A 400 -2.98 4.16 9.75
CA HIS A 400 -1.91 4.36 8.75
C HIS A 400 -0.67 3.50 9.08
N THR A 401 0.49 4.08 9.35
CA THR A 401 1.73 3.38 9.74
C THR A 401 1.95 3.28 11.26
N ALA A 402 1.03 3.81 12.08
CA ALA A 402 1.11 3.79 13.53
C ALA A 402 0.45 2.55 14.14
N HIS A 403 1.11 1.96 15.15
CA HIS A 403 0.64 0.79 15.90
C HIS A 403 0.76 1.09 17.40
N ILE A 404 -0.29 1.65 18.00
CA ILE A 404 -0.23 2.19 19.36
C ILE A 404 -1.43 1.67 20.17
N ALA A 405 -1.16 1.22 21.40
CA ALA A 405 -2.23 0.86 22.31
C ALA A 405 -3.05 2.10 22.69
N CYS A 406 -4.38 2.00 22.57
CA CYS A 406 -5.31 3.07 22.91
C CYS A 406 -6.35 2.56 23.88
N LYS A 407 -6.61 3.33 24.93
CA LYS A 407 -7.61 3.02 25.93
C LYS A 407 -8.99 3.46 25.45
N PHE A 408 -9.97 2.58 25.51
CA PHE A 408 -11.39 2.92 25.43
C PHE A 408 -11.75 3.65 26.73
N ALA A 409 -11.63 4.96 26.70
CA ALA A 409 -11.87 5.79 27.89
C ALA A 409 -13.35 5.87 28.20
N ASP A 410 -14.18 5.98 27.15
CA ASP A 410 -15.62 6.06 27.29
C ASP A 410 -16.33 5.46 26.07
N ILE A 411 -17.45 4.76 26.31
CA ILE A 411 -18.34 4.26 25.26
C ILE A 411 -19.59 5.14 25.33
N LYS A 412 -19.65 6.14 24.44
CA LYS A 412 -20.68 7.19 24.50
C LYS A 412 -22.06 6.69 24.09
N GLU A 413 -22.10 5.96 22.99
CA GLU A 413 -23.35 5.55 22.36
C GLU A 413 -23.17 4.21 21.63
N LYS A 414 -24.19 3.37 21.71
CA LYS A 414 -24.38 2.23 20.85
C LYS A 414 -25.28 2.61 19.68
N CYS A 415 -24.90 2.25 18.46
CA CYS A 415 -25.60 2.64 17.24
C CYS A 415 -26.10 1.43 16.46
N ASP A 416 -27.20 1.60 15.74
CA ASP A 416 -27.62 0.64 14.74
C ASP A 416 -26.68 0.71 13.52
N ARG A 417 -26.19 -0.46 13.07
CA ARG A 417 -25.23 -0.56 11.95
C ARG A 417 -25.81 -0.13 10.59
N ARG A 418 -27.13 -0.16 10.41
CA ARG A 418 -27.79 0.10 9.14
C ARG A 418 -28.13 1.57 8.95
N ASN A 419 -28.66 2.20 9.99
CA ASN A 419 -29.15 3.57 9.92
C ASN A 419 -28.32 4.58 10.74
N GLY A 420 -27.32 4.09 11.52
CA GLY A 420 -26.44 4.92 12.35
C GLY A 420 -27.12 5.60 13.53
N LYS A 421 -28.41 5.31 13.81
CA LYS A 421 -29.15 5.92 14.91
C LYS A 421 -28.68 5.34 16.24
N THR A 422 -28.62 6.18 17.26
CA THR A 422 -28.33 5.79 18.64
C THR A 422 -29.42 4.85 19.15
N THR A 423 -29.02 3.69 19.67
CA THR A 423 -29.89 2.68 20.26
C THR A 423 -29.80 2.66 21.76
N GLU A 424 -28.66 3.04 22.33
CA GLU A 424 -28.43 3.07 23.79
C GLU A 424 -27.36 4.13 24.09
N GLU A 425 -27.60 5.00 25.05
CA GLU A 425 -26.66 6.00 25.54
C GLU A 425 -25.85 5.43 26.72
N ASN A 426 -24.53 5.72 26.74
CA ASN A 426 -23.61 5.32 27.80
C ASN A 426 -23.66 3.82 28.14
N PRO A 427 -23.58 2.91 27.15
CA PRO A 427 -23.65 1.48 27.42
C PRO A 427 -22.43 1.02 28.24
N LYS A 428 -22.66 0.10 29.19
CA LYS A 428 -21.59 -0.46 30.04
C LYS A 428 -20.57 -1.25 29.23
N ALA A 429 -20.98 -1.89 28.14
CA ALA A 429 -20.13 -2.68 27.26
C ALA A 429 -20.75 -2.86 25.87
N ILE A 430 -19.91 -3.15 24.90
CA ILE A 430 -20.29 -3.52 23.54
C ILE A 430 -19.70 -4.89 23.20
N LYS A 431 -20.36 -5.64 22.32
CA LYS A 431 -19.99 -6.99 21.92
C LYS A 431 -19.91 -7.16 20.40
N SER A 432 -19.43 -8.31 19.96
CA SER A 432 -19.36 -8.63 18.54
C SER A 432 -20.69 -8.40 17.83
N GLY A 433 -20.65 -7.66 16.72
CA GLY A 433 -21.80 -7.24 15.95
C GLY A 433 -22.32 -5.84 16.27
N ASP A 434 -21.93 -5.24 17.39
CA ASP A 434 -22.34 -3.90 17.77
C ASP A 434 -21.54 -2.82 17.03
N ALA A 435 -22.18 -1.67 16.81
CA ALA A 435 -21.52 -0.43 16.41
C ALA A 435 -21.67 0.60 17.54
N ALA A 436 -20.65 1.40 17.78
CA ALA A 436 -20.66 2.37 18.88
C ALA A 436 -19.82 3.61 18.56
N ILE A 437 -20.16 4.72 19.22
CA ILE A 437 -19.31 5.91 19.29
C ILE A 437 -18.51 5.82 20.60
N VAL A 438 -17.19 5.88 20.47
CA VAL A 438 -16.26 5.69 21.59
C VAL A 438 -15.24 6.82 21.66
N MET A 439 -14.78 7.12 22.85
CA MET A 439 -13.64 8.00 23.09
C MET A 439 -12.39 7.16 23.35
N LEU A 440 -11.32 7.41 22.59
CA LEU A 440 -10.07 6.69 22.64
C LEU A 440 -8.92 7.61 23.06
N VAL A 441 -8.09 7.12 23.98
CA VAL A 441 -6.92 7.84 24.50
C VAL A 441 -5.65 7.04 24.17
N PRO A 442 -4.75 7.57 23.33
CA PRO A 442 -3.48 6.88 23.01
C PRO A 442 -2.57 6.76 24.22
N SER A 443 -1.99 5.58 24.44
CA SER A 443 -1.01 5.34 25.52
C SER A 443 0.37 5.94 25.23
N LYS A 444 0.66 6.26 23.96
CA LYS A 444 1.89 6.92 23.49
C LYS A 444 1.53 8.03 22.52
N PRO A 445 2.41 9.02 22.32
CA PRO A 445 2.19 10.09 21.35
C PRO A 445 1.83 9.51 19.97
N MET A 446 0.72 9.96 19.40
CA MET A 446 0.14 9.49 18.14
C MET A 446 -0.40 10.67 17.34
N CYS A 447 -0.28 10.62 16.02
CA CYS A 447 -0.90 11.57 15.11
C CYS A 447 -2.01 10.86 14.33
N VAL A 448 -3.22 11.35 14.46
CA VAL A 448 -4.40 10.90 13.70
C VAL A 448 -5.24 12.12 13.30
N GLU A 449 -6.07 11.94 12.29
CA GLU A 449 -6.92 13.01 11.75
C GLU A 449 -8.37 12.53 11.62
N ALA A 450 -9.30 13.48 11.54
CA ALA A 450 -10.69 13.16 11.26
C ALA A 450 -10.84 12.56 9.85
N PHE A 451 -11.63 11.50 9.75
CA PHE A 451 -11.85 10.78 8.50
C PHE A 451 -12.39 11.67 7.36
N GLN A 452 -13.24 12.64 7.68
CA GLN A 452 -13.80 13.54 6.68
C GLN A 452 -12.76 14.47 6.04
N GLU A 453 -11.74 14.88 6.79
CA GLU A 453 -10.69 15.76 6.32
C GLU A 453 -9.57 14.98 5.63
N PHE A 454 -9.03 13.99 6.31
CA PHE A 454 -7.91 13.16 5.86
C PHE A 454 -8.25 11.66 5.98
N PRO A 455 -9.03 11.10 5.04
CA PRO A 455 -9.47 9.70 5.11
C PRO A 455 -8.36 8.67 5.37
N PRO A 456 -7.16 8.78 4.79
CA PRO A 456 -6.07 7.82 5.06
C PRO A 456 -5.59 7.81 6.51
N LEU A 457 -5.68 8.95 7.23
CA LEU A 457 -5.26 9.10 8.62
C LEU A 457 -6.42 8.96 9.61
N GLY A 458 -7.64 8.74 9.11
CA GLY A 458 -8.87 8.67 9.90
C GLY A 458 -9.51 7.28 9.96
N ARG A 459 -8.89 6.24 9.40
CA ARG A 459 -9.33 4.84 9.48
C ARG A 459 -8.38 4.04 10.33
N PHE A 460 -8.93 3.11 11.12
CA PHE A 460 -8.10 2.24 11.94
C PHE A 460 -8.69 0.86 12.13
N ALA A 461 -7.82 -0.10 12.44
CA ALA A 461 -8.16 -1.42 12.91
C ALA A 461 -7.78 -1.55 14.39
N VAL A 462 -8.61 -2.25 15.16
CA VAL A 462 -8.35 -2.59 16.56
C VAL A 462 -7.94 -4.04 16.64
N ARG A 463 -6.76 -4.30 17.17
CA ARG A 463 -6.22 -5.65 17.29
C ARG A 463 -6.00 -6.05 18.74
N ASP A 464 -6.41 -7.25 19.03
CA ASP A 464 -6.13 -7.93 20.28
C ASP A 464 -5.94 -9.43 20.03
N MET A 465 -5.14 -10.12 20.86
CA MET A 465 -4.87 -11.56 20.75
C MET A 465 -4.45 -12.02 19.33
N ARG A 466 -3.69 -11.18 18.60
CA ARG A 466 -3.26 -11.41 17.22
C ARG A 466 -4.40 -11.52 16.19
N GLN A 467 -5.55 -10.94 16.49
CA GLN A 467 -6.72 -10.87 15.61
C GLN A 467 -7.26 -9.45 15.54
N THR A 468 -7.92 -9.13 14.43
CA THR A 468 -8.67 -7.88 14.28
C THR A 468 -10.03 -8.03 14.96
N VAL A 469 -10.23 -7.33 16.08
CA VAL A 469 -11.44 -7.41 16.90
C VAL A 469 -12.47 -6.34 16.57
N ALA A 470 -12.02 -5.19 16.07
CA ALA A 470 -12.92 -4.12 15.62
C ALA A 470 -12.25 -3.28 14.53
N VAL A 471 -13.07 -2.50 13.85
CA VAL A 471 -12.61 -1.49 12.86
C VAL A 471 -13.35 -0.18 13.14
N GLY A 472 -12.73 0.94 12.78
CA GLY A 472 -13.35 2.22 13.07
C GLY A 472 -12.89 3.36 12.17
N VAL A 473 -13.66 4.45 12.27
CA VAL A 473 -13.37 5.73 11.64
C VAL A 473 -13.41 6.85 12.67
N ILE A 474 -12.44 7.74 12.59
CA ILE A 474 -12.28 8.87 13.51
C ILE A 474 -13.24 9.99 13.09
N LYS A 475 -14.06 10.46 14.02
CA LYS A 475 -15.01 11.53 13.79
C LYS A 475 -14.44 12.90 14.17
N ALA A 476 -13.73 12.96 15.30
CA ALA A 476 -13.13 14.19 15.81
C ALA A 476 -11.86 13.88 16.61
N VAL A 477 -10.92 14.81 16.61
CA VAL A 477 -9.65 14.69 17.32
C VAL A 477 -9.46 15.90 18.23
N THR A 478 -9.09 15.66 19.47
CA THR A 478 -8.58 16.68 20.38
C THR A 478 -7.06 16.72 20.25
N PHE A 479 -6.53 17.80 19.71
CA PHE A 479 -5.11 17.93 19.48
C PHE A 479 -4.37 18.37 20.75
N LYS A 480 -3.11 17.91 20.87
CA LYS A 480 -2.15 18.42 21.86
C LYS A 480 -1.36 19.58 21.25
N ASP A 481 -1.15 20.62 22.02
CA ASP A 481 -0.19 21.65 21.67
C ASP A 481 1.23 21.06 21.71
N ALA A 482 1.93 21.13 20.60
CA ALA A 482 3.28 20.63 20.50
C ALA A 482 4.27 21.68 21.02
N THR A 483 5.02 21.35 22.08
CA THR A 483 6.26 22.06 22.43
C THR A 483 7.33 21.62 21.42
N GLY A 484 7.34 22.27 20.24
CA GLY A 484 8.14 21.81 19.11
C GLY A 484 9.59 22.29 19.15
N LYS A 485 10.50 21.42 18.72
CA LYS A 485 11.89 21.77 18.43
C LYS A 485 12.01 22.23 16.97
N VAL A 486 12.43 23.50 16.76
CA VAL A 486 12.75 24.02 15.43
C VAL A 486 14.26 23.86 15.18
N THR A 487 14.62 23.26 14.05
CA THR A 487 16.05 23.10 13.70
C THR A 487 16.62 24.41 13.16
N LYS A 488 17.92 24.63 13.35
CA LYS A 488 18.63 25.79 12.78
C LYS A 488 18.49 25.93 11.27
N ALA A 489 18.29 24.80 10.57
CA ALA A 489 18.04 24.80 9.13
C ALA A 489 16.65 25.37 8.80
N ALA A 490 15.62 24.99 9.55
CA ALA A 490 14.28 25.53 9.40
C ALA A 490 14.21 27.03 9.69
N GLU A 491 14.89 27.50 10.76
CA GLU A 491 14.98 28.94 11.09
C GLU A 491 15.59 29.73 9.94
N LYS A 492 16.71 29.24 9.36
CA LYS A 492 17.36 29.87 8.21
C LYS A 492 16.48 29.88 6.96
N ALA A 493 15.77 28.77 6.67
CA ALA A 493 14.87 28.66 5.52
C ALA A 493 13.64 29.57 5.65
N GLN A 494 13.15 29.79 6.88
CA GLN A 494 12.04 30.70 7.16
C GLN A 494 12.43 32.18 7.03
N LYS A 495 13.70 32.52 7.30
CA LYS A 495 14.22 33.89 7.19
C LYS A 495 14.64 34.30 5.77
N LYS A 496 14.74 33.34 4.82
CA LYS A 496 15.12 33.60 3.41
C LYS A 496 13.95 33.98 2.51
N LYS A 497 12.76 34.07 3.03
CA LYS A 497 11.56 34.61 2.40
C LYS A 497 11.19 35.93 3.08
#